data_123e4625b90b7c6287a7f9239a4d922d
#
_entry.id   123e4625b90b7c6287a7f9239a4d922d
#
_cell.length_a   1.000
_cell.length_b   1.000
_cell.length_c   1.000
_cell.angle_alpha   90.00
_cell.angle_beta   90.00
_cell.angle_gamma   90.00
#
_symmetry.space_group_name_H-M   'P 1'
#
loop_
_entity.id
_entity.type
_entity.pdbx_description
1 polymer ?
#
loop_
_entity_poly.entity_id
_entity_poly.type
_entity_poly.pdbx_seq_one_letter_code
_entity_poly.pdbx_strand_id
1 'polypeptide(L)'
;MKRILTFAFTLFTFLNSFANNKDSLIYYPLPDSVKAVSFLAEISVGGITTKKEVFAGIKTDVVKLSLESDKKEREIVFEFPSAAEVVANGLGVKKEKGELSWKHTWEDKKEYRLMIATASDSVGNFALYSGYIFLSNEKKWKLIGTCKISGQWNTIKQPAIFYSGVKKDPLLIGIDEVWCQRNNGSWKNLTQKNLALPVINLFSHVDSLDQLKFEKIELDLFRAMGDSTYNLTGDIYYFMIKEGTGRQVSPNDTVTVFYKGYLLKDKSVFDETKDKPATFPLKRLIMGWQIGVPLCKVGGKIKIIIPSNLGYSIRTRSAKIPPNSILVFEIEVVDAKAPQ
;
A
#
# COMPACT_ATOMS: atom_id res chain seq x y z
N MET A 1 -7.06 4.11 56.73
CA MET A 1 -6.41 5.08 55.83
C MET A 1 -6.20 4.41 54.48
N LYS A 2 -7.11 4.67 53.53
CA LYS A 2 -7.04 4.15 52.14
C LYS A 2 -6.25 5.14 51.31
N ARG A 3 -5.11 4.71 50.74
CA ARG A 3 -4.37 5.48 49.73
C ARG A 3 -5.01 5.22 48.38
N ILE A 4 -5.66 6.23 47.87
CA ILE A 4 -6.14 6.29 46.47
C ILE A 4 -4.95 6.65 45.61
N LEU A 5 -4.55 5.70 44.74
CA LEU A 5 -3.56 5.96 43.70
C LEU A 5 -4.27 6.64 42.54
N THR A 6 -4.02 7.94 42.38
CA THR A 6 -4.47 8.73 41.25
C THR A 6 -3.56 8.45 40.08
N PHE A 7 -4.03 7.66 39.13
CA PHE A 7 -3.38 7.54 37.81
C PHE A 7 -3.73 8.80 37.01
N ALA A 8 -2.82 9.75 36.98
CA ALA A 8 -2.93 10.92 36.14
C ALA A 8 -2.70 10.53 34.68
N PHE A 9 -3.77 10.66 33.92
CA PHE A 9 -3.80 10.53 32.45
C PHE A 9 -3.04 11.71 31.84
N THR A 10 -1.76 11.52 31.52
CA THR A 10 -0.94 12.46 30.74
C THR A 10 -1.11 12.19 29.23
N LEU A 11 -2.34 12.30 28.73
CA LEU A 11 -2.66 12.11 27.31
C LEU A 11 -3.14 13.40 26.62
N PHE A 12 -2.94 14.59 27.21
CA PHE A 12 -3.60 15.81 26.71
C PHE A 12 -2.66 16.91 26.21
N THR A 13 -1.36 16.68 26.07
CA THR A 13 -0.43 17.74 25.67
C THR A 13 0.05 17.67 24.21
N PHE A 14 -0.32 16.65 23.45
CA PHE A 14 0.13 16.53 22.03
C PHE A 14 -0.81 17.16 21.01
N LEU A 15 -2.02 17.54 21.37
CA LEU A 15 -2.99 18.17 20.45
C LEU A 15 -2.81 19.69 20.28
N ASN A 16 -2.01 20.34 21.11
CA ASN A 16 -1.90 21.81 21.11
C ASN A 16 -0.73 22.39 20.33
N SER A 17 0.22 21.61 19.82
CA SER A 17 1.29 22.12 18.96
C SER A 17 0.89 22.27 17.49
N PHE A 18 -0.26 21.75 17.08
CA PHE A 18 -0.78 21.86 15.71
C PHE A 18 -1.84 22.93 15.49
N ALA A 19 -2.14 23.74 16.50
CA ALA A 19 -3.35 24.59 16.52
C ALA A 19 -3.09 26.08 16.18
N ASN A 20 -1.92 26.48 15.69
CA ASN A 20 -1.60 27.91 15.55
C ASN A 20 -1.59 28.47 14.14
N ASN A 21 -1.95 27.71 13.10
CA ASN A 21 -2.22 28.26 11.76
C ASN A 21 -3.56 27.74 11.28
N LYS A 22 -4.31 28.57 10.57
CA LYS A 22 -5.66 28.31 10.04
C LYS A 22 -5.61 27.27 8.92
N ASP A 23 -5.25 26.04 9.27
CA ASP A 23 -5.23 24.93 8.34
C ASP A 23 -6.68 24.55 7.99
N SER A 24 -6.96 24.41 6.72
CA SER A 24 -8.20 23.81 6.26
C SER A 24 -8.08 22.30 6.32
N LEU A 25 -9.13 21.65 6.84
CA LEU A 25 -9.19 20.20 7.03
C LEU A 25 -10.45 19.65 6.37
N ILE A 26 -10.27 18.58 5.59
CA ILE A 26 -11.37 17.78 5.02
C ILE A 26 -11.26 16.39 5.61
N TYR A 27 -12.13 16.07 6.57
CA TYR A 27 -12.17 14.78 7.22
C TYR A 27 -12.91 13.74 6.39
N TYR A 28 -12.42 12.52 6.45
CA TYR A 28 -13.05 11.32 5.89
C TYR A 28 -13.39 10.36 7.03
N PRO A 29 -14.49 10.61 7.78
CA PRO A 29 -14.82 9.82 8.96
C PRO A 29 -15.05 8.37 8.58
N LEU A 30 -14.38 7.47 9.29
CA LEU A 30 -14.55 6.04 9.16
C LEU A 30 -15.31 5.51 10.38
N PRO A 31 -16.32 4.64 10.19
CA PRO A 31 -16.97 3.96 11.31
C PRO A 31 -15.95 3.18 12.16
N ASP A 32 -16.16 3.09 13.47
CA ASP A 32 -15.25 2.37 14.39
C ASP A 32 -15.07 0.89 14.03
N SER A 33 -16.07 0.29 13.36
CA SER A 33 -15.99 -1.08 12.84
C SER A 33 -15.00 -1.24 11.68
N VAL A 34 -14.56 -0.12 11.07
CA VAL A 34 -13.64 -0.13 9.94
C VAL A 34 -12.21 -0.05 10.43
N LYS A 35 -11.50 -1.14 10.30
CA LYS A 35 -10.05 -1.21 10.54
C LYS A 35 -9.31 -0.84 9.27
N ALA A 36 -9.14 0.46 9.02
CA ALA A 36 -8.38 0.96 7.88
C ALA A 36 -6.87 0.82 8.15
N VAL A 37 -6.14 0.33 7.17
CA VAL A 37 -4.68 0.14 7.22
C VAL A 37 -3.93 0.99 6.21
N SER A 38 -4.63 1.60 5.24
CA SER A 38 -4.04 2.58 4.34
C SER A 38 -5.04 3.70 4.04
N PHE A 39 -4.53 4.92 3.85
CA PHE A 39 -5.27 6.07 3.38
C PHE A 39 -4.49 6.73 2.24
N LEU A 40 -5.15 6.90 1.11
CA LEU A 40 -4.57 7.43 -0.11
C LEU A 40 -5.42 8.59 -0.62
N ALA A 41 -4.77 9.65 -1.07
CA ALA A 41 -5.44 10.71 -1.83
C ALA A 41 -4.59 11.13 -3.03
N GLU A 42 -5.29 11.44 -4.13
CA GLU A 42 -4.74 12.11 -5.28
C GLU A 42 -5.11 13.59 -5.18
N ILE A 43 -4.09 14.44 -5.03
CA ILE A 43 -4.25 15.87 -4.81
C ILE A 43 -3.41 16.67 -5.80
N SER A 44 -3.89 17.84 -6.16
CA SER A 44 -3.13 18.86 -6.88
C SER A 44 -3.12 20.17 -6.10
N VAL A 45 -2.04 20.91 -6.21
CA VAL A 45 -1.85 22.19 -5.51
C VAL A 45 -1.60 23.28 -6.53
N GLY A 46 -2.45 24.31 -6.52
CA GLY A 46 -2.35 25.46 -7.41
C GLY A 46 -2.38 26.79 -6.67
N GLY A 47 -1.99 27.87 -7.34
CA GLY A 47 -1.94 29.20 -6.75
C GLY A 47 -0.73 29.47 -5.87
N ILE A 48 0.36 28.74 -6.10
CA ILE A 48 1.61 28.87 -5.35
C ILE A 48 2.31 30.17 -5.76
N THR A 49 2.53 31.01 -4.77
CA THR A 49 3.34 32.23 -4.96
C THR A 49 4.67 32.04 -4.24
N THR A 50 5.76 32.55 -4.84
CA THR A 50 7.13 32.46 -4.29
C THR A 50 7.34 33.21 -2.95
N LYS A 51 6.29 33.77 -2.38
CA LYS A 51 6.36 34.61 -1.17
C LYS A 51 5.82 33.95 0.10
N LYS A 52 5.24 32.73 0.03
CA LYS A 52 4.57 32.09 1.17
C LYS A 52 4.94 30.63 1.27
N GLU A 53 5.03 30.16 2.51
CA GLU A 53 5.00 28.71 2.79
C GLU A 53 3.63 28.15 2.43
N VAL A 54 3.65 27.07 1.68
CA VAL A 54 2.46 26.33 1.23
C VAL A 54 2.67 24.87 1.57
N PHE A 55 1.66 24.26 2.16
CA PHE A 55 1.62 22.84 2.35
C PHE A 55 0.23 22.29 2.04
N ALA A 56 0.19 21.08 1.51
CA ALA A 56 -1.02 20.30 1.31
C ALA A 56 -0.69 18.81 1.38
N GLY A 57 -1.56 18.03 1.98
CA GLY A 57 -1.28 16.61 2.15
C GLY A 57 -2.40 15.84 2.81
N ILE A 58 -2.05 14.66 3.26
CA ILE A 58 -2.91 13.73 3.97
C ILE A 58 -2.40 13.48 5.39
N LYS A 59 -3.31 13.25 6.30
CA LYS A 59 -2.99 12.96 7.70
C LYS A 59 -3.89 11.89 8.29
N THR A 60 -3.41 11.34 9.38
CA THR A 60 -4.18 10.52 10.32
C THR A 60 -4.21 11.24 11.68
N ASP A 61 -4.71 10.58 12.70
CA ASP A 61 -4.56 11.02 14.09
C ASP A 61 -3.10 11.02 14.60
N VAL A 62 -2.18 10.34 13.90
CA VAL A 62 -0.81 10.07 14.38
C VAL A 62 0.26 10.70 13.50
N VAL A 63 0.13 10.63 12.18
CA VAL A 63 1.16 11.05 11.22
C VAL A 63 0.58 11.93 10.11
N LYS A 64 1.46 12.69 9.44
CA LYS A 64 1.12 13.51 8.26
C LYS A 64 2.09 13.24 7.13
N LEU A 65 1.63 13.40 5.91
CA LEU A 65 2.42 13.35 4.69
C LEU A 65 1.99 14.49 3.77
N SER A 66 2.90 15.38 3.41
CA SER A 66 2.61 16.63 2.69
C SER A 66 3.54 16.91 1.54
N LEU A 67 3.02 17.63 0.58
CA LEU A 67 3.77 18.45 -0.37
C LEU A 67 4.01 19.81 0.29
N GLU A 68 5.24 20.22 0.43
CA GLU A 68 5.60 21.49 1.05
C GLU A 68 6.42 22.35 0.10
N SER A 69 6.23 23.65 0.19
CA SER A 69 7.02 24.64 -0.54
C SER A 69 7.29 25.82 0.37
N ASP A 70 8.55 26.03 0.65
CA ASP A 70 9.00 27.34 1.11
C ASP A 70 9.42 28.20 -0.09
N LYS A 71 9.83 29.45 0.15
CA LYS A 71 10.17 30.43 -0.88
C LYS A 71 11.18 29.96 -1.93
N LYS A 72 11.93 28.90 -1.69
CA LYS A 72 13.06 28.45 -2.50
C LYS A 72 13.04 26.97 -2.85
N GLU A 73 12.53 26.16 -1.97
CA GLU A 73 12.62 24.70 -2.07
C GLU A 73 11.24 24.06 -2.02
N ARG A 74 11.10 22.92 -2.69
CA ARG A 74 9.91 22.06 -2.63
C ARG A 74 10.33 20.71 -2.16
N GLU A 75 9.56 20.15 -1.24
CA GLU A 75 9.85 18.86 -0.64
C GLU A 75 8.58 18.06 -0.33
N ILE A 76 8.77 16.80 -0.06
CA ILE A 76 7.77 15.88 0.47
C ILE A 76 8.17 15.60 1.90
N VAL A 77 7.26 15.86 2.82
CA VAL A 77 7.52 15.78 4.27
C VAL A 77 6.63 14.73 4.90
N PHE A 78 7.22 13.85 5.69
CA PHE A 78 6.51 12.87 6.51
C PHE A 78 6.77 13.15 7.99
N GLU A 79 5.78 13.73 8.66
CA GLU A 79 5.83 14.10 10.06
C GLU A 79 5.24 13.00 10.96
N PHE A 80 5.84 12.78 12.12
CA PHE A 80 5.42 11.81 13.13
C PHE A 80 5.82 12.28 14.54
N PRO A 81 5.27 11.68 15.61
CA PRO A 81 5.63 12.04 16.98
C PRO A 81 7.13 11.96 17.21
N SER A 82 7.71 12.96 17.88
CA SER A 82 9.17 13.05 18.11
C SER A 82 9.74 11.89 18.95
N ALA A 83 8.88 11.12 19.62
CA ALA A 83 9.23 9.90 20.34
C ALA A 83 9.23 8.64 19.45
N ALA A 84 8.82 8.75 18.20
CA ALA A 84 8.81 7.62 17.27
C ALA A 84 10.22 7.27 16.81
N GLU A 85 10.45 5.98 16.61
CA GLU A 85 11.68 5.45 16.04
C GLU A 85 11.57 5.38 14.51
N VAL A 86 12.50 5.98 13.77
CA VAL A 86 12.59 5.78 12.32
C VAL A 86 13.28 4.47 12.04
N VAL A 87 12.55 3.51 11.44
CA VAL A 87 13.03 2.16 11.13
C VAL A 87 13.43 1.99 9.67
N ALA A 88 12.91 2.85 8.78
CA ALA A 88 13.34 2.91 7.39
C ALA A 88 13.17 4.32 6.83
N ASN A 89 14.04 4.72 5.92
CA ASN A 89 13.90 5.94 5.13
C ASN A 89 14.24 5.68 3.66
N GLY A 90 13.56 6.39 2.78
CA GLY A 90 13.78 6.29 1.35
C GLY A 90 15.15 6.84 0.92
N LEU A 91 15.62 6.43 -0.25
CA LEU A 91 16.86 6.95 -0.82
C LEU A 91 16.79 8.47 -1.02
N GLY A 92 17.80 9.20 -0.52
CA GLY A 92 17.86 10.65 -0.61
C GLY A 92 16.95 11.41 0.36
N VAL A 93 16.28 10.72 1.26
CA VAL A 93 15.44 11.31 2.31
C VAL A 93 16.32 11.75 3.49
N LYS A 94 16.15 13.00 3.91
CA LYS A 94 16.81 13.59 5.08
C LYS A 94 15.99 13.24 6.33
N LYS A 95 16.68 12.92 7.42
CA LYS A 95 16.05 12.63 8.72
C LYS A 95 16.29 13.76 9.68
N GLU A 96 15.22 14.26 10.28
CA GLU A 96 15.23 15.19 11.40
C GLU A 96 14.39 14.65 12.56
N LYS A 97 14.35 15.35 13.68
CA LYS A 97 13.58 14.91 14.85
C LYS A 97 12.08 15.07 14.59
N GLY A 98 11.37 13.96 14.46
CA GLY A 98 9.92 13.94 14.21
C GLY A 98 9.54 14.12 12.75
N GLU A 99 10.51 14.06 11.83
CA GLU A 99 10.28 14.38 10.43
C GLU A 99 11.25 13.62 9.51
N LEU A 100 10.75 13.27 8.33
CA LEU A 100 11.53 12.80 7.18
C LEU A 100 11.16 13.65 5.98
N SER A 101 12.15 14.31 5.35
CA SER A 101 11.92 15.16 4.20
C SER A 101 12.74 14.73 2.97
N TRP A 102 12.13 14.87 1.81
CA TRP A 102 12.75 14.56 0.53
C TRP A 102 12.60 15.75 -0.41
N LYS A 103 13.73 16.36 -0.79
CA LYS A 103 13.74 17.43 -1.79
C LYS A 103 13.25 16.91 -3.12
N HIS A 104 12.13 17.42 -3.57
CA HIS A 104 11.49 17.05 -4.82
C HIS A 104 10.80 18.27 -5.42
N THR A 105 11.19 18.64 -6.64
CA THR A 105 10.58 19.75 -7.36
C THR A 105 9.22 19.33 -7.92
N TRP A 106 8.22 19.27 -7.04
CA TRP A 106 6.85 19.03 -7.48
C TRP A 106 6.28 20.28 -8.17
N GLU A 107 5.32 20.08 -9.08
CA GLU A 107 4.85 21.08 -10.02
C GLU A 107 3.48 21.62 -9.61
N ASP A 108 3.25 22.92 -9.87
CA ASP A 108 1.97 23.60 -9.67
C ASP A 108 0.88 22.95 -10.53
N LYS A 109 -0.30 22.70 -9.96
CA LYS A 109 -1.48 22.09 -10.59
C LYS A 109 -1.30 20.65 -11.12
N LYS A 110 -0.18 20.02 -10.83
CA LYS A 110 0.04 18.61 -11.16
C LYS A 110 -0.51 17.72 -10.05
N GLU A 111 -1.07 16.59 -10.45
CA GLU A 111 -1.64 15.59 -9.54
C GLU A 111 -0.55 14.73 -8.91
N TYR A 112 -0.66 14.54 -7.61
CA TYR A 112 0.22 13.69 -6.81
C TYR A 112 -0.59 12.74 -5.94
N ARG A 113 -0.23 11.47 -5.98
CA ARG A 113 -0.81 10.46 -5.08
C ARG A 113 0.05 10.32 -3.85
N LEU A 114 -0.54 10.59 -2.72
CA LEU A 114 0.06 10.40 -1.41
C LEU A 114 -0.63 9.23 -0.71
N MET A 115 0.15 8.42 0.02
CA MET A 115 -0.41 7.32 0.80
C MET A 115 0.27 7.19 2.16
N ILE A 116 -0.52 7.07 3.20
CA ILE A 116 -0.09 6.63 4.52
C ILE A 116 -0.60 5.19 4.71
N ALA A 117 0.30 4.28 5.07
CA ALA A 117 -0.04 2.91 5.41
C ALA A 117 0.40 2.59 6.84
N THR A 118 -0.34 1.71 7.51
CA THR A 118 0.02 1.20 8.84
C THR A 118 0.05 -0.31 8.86
N ALA A 119 0.97 -0.86 9.63
CA ALA A 119 1.06 -2.29 9.93
C ALA A 119 1.34 -2.48 11.41
N SER A 120 0.84 -3.57 11.99
CA SER A 120 1.19 -3.97 13.36
C SER A 120 2.30 -5.01 13.32
N ASP A 121 3.21 -4.94 14.28
CA ASP A 121 4.03 -6.10 14.59
C ASP A 121 3.19 -7.09 15.40
N SER A 122 3.22 -8.36 14.99
CA SER A 122 2.50 -9.44 15.67
C SER A 122 3.08 -9.80 17.04
N VAL A 123 4.27 -9.32 17.37
CA VAL A 123 5.04 -9.68 18.57
C VAL A 123 5.19 -8.51 19.55
N GLY A 124 5.00 -7.27 19.11
CA GLY A 124 5.20 -6.07 19.91
C GLY A 124 3.98 -5.16 20.01
N ASN A 125 3.89 -4.40 21.09
CA ASN A 125 2.88 -3.36 21.29
C ASN A 125 3.24 -2.09 20.49
N PHE A 126 3.47 -2.21 19.17
CA PHE A 126 3.75 -1.05 18.33
C PHE A 126 3.14 -1.17 16.94
N ALA A 127 2.94 -0.02 16.33
CA ALA A 127 2.53 0.12 14.95
C ALA A 127 3.65 0.75 14.11
N LEU A 128 3.74 0.32 12.87
CA LEU A 128 4.57 0.94 11.83
C LEU A 128 3.67 1.85 11.00
N TYR A 129 4.10 3.09 10.79
CA TYR A 129 3.47 4.01 9.86
C TYR A 129 4.45 4.36 8.75
N SER A 130 4.01 4.24 7.50
CA SER A 130 4.82 4.51 6.32
C SER A 130 4.17 5.56 5.44
N GLY A 131 4.97 6.52 4.96
CA GLY A 131 4.55 7.55 4.01
C GLY A 131 5.12 7.29 2.63
N TYR A 132 4.27 7.37 1.59
CA TYR A 132 4.64 7.13 0.20
C TYR A 132 4.09 8.21 -0.73
N ILE A 133 4.86 8.53 -1.78
CA ILE A 133 4.40 9.33 -2.92
C ILE A 133 4.55 8.53 -4.22
N PHE A 134 3.55 8.61 -5.10
CA PHE A 134 3.62 8.02 -6.44
C PHE A 134 4.30 8.97 -7.42
N LEU A 135 5.37 8.51 -8.04
CA LEU A 135 6.11 9.23 -9.07
C LEU A 135 5.59 8.85 -10.46
N SER A 136 4.71 9.69 -11.02
CA SER A 136 4.03 9.39 -12.29
C SER A 136 4.99 9.20 -13.46
N ASN A 137 6.11 9.93 -13.50
CA ASN A 137 7.13 9.82 -14.54
C ASN A 137 7.87 8.47 -14.51
N GLU A 138 8.06 7.91 -13.32
CA GLU A 138 8.76 6.65 -13.08
C GLU A 138 7.78 5.48 -12.91
N LYS A 139 6.48 5.77 -12.85
CA LYS A 139 5.39 4.81 -12.61
C LYS A 139 5.64 3.93 -11.38
N LYS A 140 6.18 4.51 -10.33
CA LYS A 140 6.52 3.79 -9.09
C LYS A 140 6.18 4.61 -7.84
N TRP A 141 5.96 3.90 -6.75
CA TRP A 141 5.89 4.49 -5.43
C TRP A 141 7.28 4.73 -4.86
N LYS A 142 7.48 5.89 -4.27
CA LYS A 142 8.68 6.21 -3.49
C LYS A 142 8.31 6.19 -2.01
N LEU A 143 9.03 5.41 -1.23
CA LEU A 143 8.97 5.46 0.22
C LEU A 143 9.64 6.77 0.68
N ILE A 144 8.95 7.57 1.49
CA ILE A 144 9.57 8.67 2.24
C ILE A 144 10.16 8.11 3.52
N GLY A 145 9.38 7.36 4.27
CA GLY A 145 9.92 6.61 5.39
C GLY A 145 8.89 5.83 6.17
N THR A 146 9.41 5.08 7.14
CA THR A 146 8.63 4.29 8.09
C THR A 146 9.07 4.64 9.50
N CYS A 147 8.11 4.98 10.35
CA CYS A 147 8.32 5.17 11.77
C CYS A 147 7.58 4.11 12.58
N LYS A 148 8.18 3.72 13.70
CA LYS A 148 7.65 2.80 14.70
C LYS A 148 7.15 3.58 15.90
N ILE A 149 5.90 3.34 16.28
CA ILE A 149 5.23 4.06 17.36
C ILE A 149 4.74 3.03 18.39
N SER A 150 5.12 3.20 19.64
CA SER A 150 4.66 2.34 20.74
C SER A 150 3.19 2.58 21.03
N GLY A 151 2.41 1.48 21.22
CA GLY A 151 0.99 1.50 21.48
C GLY A 151 0.19 0.65 20.50
N GLN A 152 -1.09 0.42 20.79
CA GLN A 152 -1.96 -0.44 19.96
C GLN A 152 -2.60 0.32 18.79
N TRP A 153 -1.83 1.02 17.97
CA TRP A 153 -2.29 1.87 16.87
C TRP A 153 -2.11 1.17 15.52
N ASN A 154 -2.78 0.05 15.32
CA ASN A 154 -2.67 -0.72 14.07
C ASN A 154 -3.74 -0.37 13.02
N THR A 155 -4.44 0.73 13.21
CA THR A 155 -5.48 1.21 12.28
C THR A 155 -5.41 2.72 12.13
N ILE A 156 -5.70 3.18 10.91
CA ILE A 156 -5.81 4.61 10.62
C ILE A 156 -7.11 5.14 11.21
N LYS A 157 -6.98 6.17 12.03
CA LYS A 157 -8.11 6.92 12.57
C LYS A 157 -8.08 8.36 12.06
N GLN A 158 -9.25 8.96 11.97
CA GLN A 158 -9.44 10.37 11.55
C GLN A 158 -8.65 10.76 10.29
N PRO A 159 -8.72 9.95 9.20
CA PRO A 159 -8.03 10.33 7.98
C PRO A 159 -8.60 11.65 7.45
N ALA A 160 -7.70 12.53 7.01
CA ALA A 160 -8.07 13.83 6.49
C ALA A 160 -7.09 14.31 5.43
N ILE A 161 -7.57 15.16 4.53
CA ILE A 161 -6.74 16.03 3.70
C ILE A 161 -6.60 17.35 4.44
N PHE A 162 -5.40 17.91 4.47
CA PHE A 162 -5.12 19.20 5.08
C PHE A 162 -4.32 20.10 4.13
N TYR A 163 -4.49 21.40 4.25
CA TYR A 163 -3.75 22.36 3.45
C TYR A 163 -3.71 23.73 4.14
N SER A 164 -2.67 24.51 3.81
CA SER A 164 -2.52 25.86 4.34
C SER A 164 -3.61 26.78 3.79
N GLY A 165 -4.37 27.38 4.71
CA GLY A 165 -5.42 28.35 4.37
C GLY A 165 -4.93 29.79 4.60
N VAL A 166 -4.75 30.57 3.55
CA VAL A 166 -4.48 32.02 3.69
C VAL A 166 -5.72 32.80 3.25
N LYS A 167 -6.25 33.65 4.14
CA LYS A 167 -7.49 34.41 3.89
C LYS A 167 -7.48 35.31 2.64
N LYS A 168 -6.28 35.76 2.20
CA LYS A 168 -6.15 36.73 1.08
C LYS A 168 -5.82 36.09 -0.27
N ASP A 169 -5.22 34.90 -0.27
CA ASP A 169 -4.88 34.14 -1.47
C ASP A 169 -5.19 32.68 -1.20
N PRO A 170 -6.39 32.21 -1.47
CA PRO A 170 -6.75 30.83 -1.23
C PRO A 170 -5.89 29.90 -2.09
N LEU A 171 -5.28 28.92 -1.45
CA LEU A 171 -4.62 27.83 -2.14
C LEU A 171 -5.68 27.05 -2.91
N LEU A 172 -5.43 26.80 -4.19
CA LEU A 172 -6.33 25.97 -5.00
C LEU A 172 -5.95 24.50 -4.81
N ILE A 173 -6.77 23.77 -4.10
CA ILE A 173 -6.58 22.32 -3.91
C ILE A 173 -7.55 21.58 -4.81
N GLY A 174 -7.01 20.80 -5.75
CA GLY A 174 -7.77 19.75 -6.46
C GLY A 174 -7.69 18.46 -5.66
N ILE A 175 -8.81 17.78 -5.55
CA ILE A 175 -8.91 16.44 -4.94
C ILE A 175 -9.63 15.57 -5.94
N ASP A 176 -8.91 14.64 -6.56
CA ASP A 176 -9.47 13.78 -7.59
C ASP A 176 -9.96 12.46 -7.03
N GLU A 177 -9.11 11.72 -6.35
CA GLU A 177 -9.45 10.43 -5.78
C GLU A 177 -8.98 10.30 -4.34
N VAL A 178 -9.86 9.76 -3.48
CA VAL A 178 -9.56 9.47 -2.08
C VAL A 178 -10.00 8.06 -1.76
N TRP A 179 -9.13 7.31 -1.10
CA TRP A 179 -9.33 5.88 -0.88
C TRP A 179 -8.86 5.45 0.51
N CYS A 180 -9.48 4.41 1.05
CA CYS A 180 -8.93 3.70 2.19
C CYS A 180 -8.88 2.19 1.94
N GLN A 181 -7.85 1.53 2.47
CA GLN A 181 -7.74 0.09 2.49
C GLN A 181 -8.09 -0.44 3.87
N ARG A 182 -8.92 -1.46 3.93
CA ARG A 182 -9.21 -2.19 5.17
C ARG A 182 -8.16 -3.26 5.45
N ASN A 183 -8.09 -3.72 6.68
CA ASN A 183 -7.20 -4.80 7.11
C ASN A 183 -7.41 -6.13 6.37
N ASN A 184 -8.58 -6.34 5.75
CA ASN A 184 -8.83 -7.49 4.87
C ASN A 184 -8.36 -7.27 3.43
N GLY A 185 -7.63 -6.17 3.17
CA GLY A 185 -7.08 -5.80 1.88
C GLY A 185 -8.06 -5.19 0.89
N SER A 186 -9.35 -5.07 1.23
CA SER A 186 -10.31 -4.42 0.34
C SER A 186 -10.16 -2.91 0.37
N TRP A 187 -10.26 -2.29 -0.80
CA TRP A 187 -10.19 -0.85 -0.95
C TRP A 187 -11.59 -0.23 -1.13
N LYS A 188 -11.76 0.98 -0.64
CA LYS A 188 -13.00 1.75 -0.77
C LYS A 188 -12.69 3.17 -1.23
N ASN A 189 -13.36 3.61 -2.29
CA ASN A 189 -13.34 4.99 -2.75
C ASN A 189 -14.16 5.88 -1.78
N LEU A 190 -13.56 6.97 -1.33
CA LEU A 190 -14.15 7.95 -0.43
C LEU A 190 -14.43 9.29 -1.12
N THR A 191 -14.22 9.40 -2.42
CA THR A 191 -14.27 10.65 -3.21
C THR A 191 -15.69 11.23 -3.36
N GLN A 192 -16.74 10.56 -2.90
CA GLN A 192 -18.12 11.02 -3.10
C GLN A 192 -18.36 12.41 -2.49
N LYS A 193 -18.77 13.34 -3.34
CA LYS A 193 -18.95 14.78 -3.07
C LYS A 193 -20.04 15.14 -2.05
N ASN A 194 -20.81 14.18 -1.55
CA ASN A 194 -21.88 14.40 -0.56
C ASN A 194 -21.62 13.56 0.69
N LEU A 195 -20.83 14.11 1.57
CA LEU A 195 -20.46 13.54 2.88
C LEU A 195 -21.56 13.64 3.95
N ALA A 196 -22.81 13.76 3.62
CA ALA A 196 -23.90 13.32 4.47
C ALA A 196 -24.00 11.81 4.35
N LEU A 197 -23.02 11.09 4.89
CA LEU A 197 -22.98 9.64 4.89
C LEU A 197 -24.03 9.12 5.85
N PRO A 198 -25.11 8.45 5.36
CA PRO A 198 -25.79 7.54 6.24
C PRO A 198 -24.76 6.50 6.70
N VAL A 199 -24.79 6.12 7.94
CA VAL A 199 -23.96 5.08 8.59
C VAL A 199 -24.22 3.68 7.97
N ILE A 200 -24.58 3.63 6.71
CA ILE A 200 -24.98 2.43 5.99
C ILE A 200 -23.75 1.90 5.25
N ASN A 201 -23.11 0.90 5.87
CA ASN A 201 -22.31 -0.13 5.19
C ASN A 201 -21.54 0.30 3.94
N LEU A 202 -20.75 1.39 4.02
CA LEU A 202 -19.82 1.83 2.97
C LEU A 202 -18.87 0.74 2.47
N PHE A 203 -18.82 -0.37 3.19
CA PHE A 203 -17.86 -1.46 2.96
C PHE A 203 -18.51 -2.81 2.67
N SER A 204 -19.81 -2.88 2.48
CA SER A 204 -20.48 -4.17 2.23
C SER A 204 -20.26 -4.74 0.83
N HIS A 205 -19.95 -3.88 -0.13
CA HIS A 205 -19.63 -4.30 -1.50
C HIS A 205 -18.36 -3.62 -1.96
N VAL A 206 -17.32 -4.40 -2.21
CA VAL A 206 -16.12 -3.93 -2.90
C VAL A 206 -16.49 -3.80 -4.36
N ASP A 207 -16.48 -2.60 -4.91
CA ASP A 207 -16.62 -2.40 -6.34
C ASP A 207 -15.43 -3.05 -7.04
N SER A 208 -15.70 -3.88 -8.04
CA SER A 208 -14.66 -4.58 -8.79
C SER A 208 -13.75 -3.61 -9.56
N LEU A 209 -14.26 -2.44 -9.97
CA LEU A 209 -13.47 -1.39 -10.62
C LEU A 209 -12.54 -0.70 -9.62
N ASP A 210 -13.01 -0.46 -8.40
CA ASP A 210 -12.18 0.07 -7.33
C ASP A 210 -11.04 -0.92 -7.02
N GLN A 211 -11.34 -2.20 -6.92
CA GLN A 211 -10.33 -3.23 -6.67
C GLN A 211 -9.28 -3.30 -7.80
N LEU A 212 -9.68 -3.12 -9.06
CA LEU A 212 -8.76 -3.12 -10.20
C LEU A 212 -7.79 -1.92 -10.16
N LYS A 213 -8.26 -0.74 -9.80
CA LYS A 213 -7.40 0.45 -9.63
C LYS A 213 -6.36 0.22 -8.54
N PHE A 214 -6.74 -0.42 -7.45
CA PHE A 214 -5.83 -0.69 -6.33
C PHE A 214 -4.87 -1.83 -6.57
N GLU A 215 -5.24 -2.81 -7.35
CA GLU A 215 -4.31 -3.84 -7.79
C GLU A 215 -3.07 -3.22 -8.44
N LYS A 216 -3.28 -2.21 -9.30
CA LYS A 216 -2.18 -1.48 -9.90
C LYS A 216 -1.31 -0.78 -8.87
N ILE A 217 -1.91 -0.17 -7.86
CA ILE A 217 -1.18 0.47 -6.75
C ILE A 217 -0.41 -0.57 -5.93
N GLU A 218 -1.00 -1.72 -5.61
CA GLU A 218 -0.33 -2.81 -4.89
C GLU A 218 0.88 -3.33 -5.66
N LEU A 219 0.79 -3.46 -6.99
CA LEU A 219 1.91 -3.85 -7.84
C LEU A 219 2.99 -2.77 -7.89
N ASP A 220 2.60 -1.50 -7.99
CA ASP A 220 3.54 -0.39 -7.99
C ASP A 220 4.24 -0.25 -6.62
N LEU A 221 3.54 -0.50 -5.51
CA LEU A 221 4.14 -0.61 -4.18
C LEU A 221 5.12 -1.77 -4.09
N PHE A 222 4.74 -2.94 -4.58
CA PHE A 222 5.63 -4.10 -4.60
C PHE A 222 6.91 -3.79 -5.40
N ARG A 223 6.79 -3.11 -6.55
CA ARG A 223 7.93 -2.61 -7.35
C ARG A 223 8.80 -1.64 -6.58
N ALA A 224 8.18 -0.71 -5.85
CA ALA A 224 8.88 0.35 -5.12
C ALA A 224 9.58 -0.15 -3.85
N MET A 225 9.09 -1.21 -3.23
CA MET A 225 9.74 -1.86 -2.09
C MET A 225 11.08 -2.50 -2.47
N GLY A 226 11.39 -2.52 -3.81
CA GLY A 226 12.76 -2.67 -4.29
C GLY A 226 13.44 -3.95 -3.87
N ASP A 227 12.70 -5.04 -3.80
CA ASP A 227 13.36 -6.34 -3.72
C ASP A 227 13.98 -6.62 -5.10
N SER A 228 15.23 -6.17 -5.25
CA SER A 228 16.04 -6.32 -6.47
C SER A 228 16.23 -7.79 -6.89
N THR A 229 15.73 -8.72 -6.09
CA THR A 229 15.77 -10.17 -6.36
C THR A 229 14.66 -10.63 -7.31
N TYR A 230 13.62 -9.81 -7.55
CA TYR A 230 12.56 -10.18 -8.50
C TYR A 230 12.84 -9.70 -9.91
N ASN A 231 12.69 -10.62 -10.85
CA ASN A 231 12.74 -10.34 -12.29
C ASN A 231 11.31 -10.12 -12.81
N LEU A 232 11.18 -9.37 -13.91
CA LEU A 232 9.91 -9.13 -14.61
C LEU A 232 9.92 -9.82 -15.97
N THR A 233 8.87 -10.56 -16.26
CA THR A 233 8.64 -11.12 -17.61
C THR A 233 7.14 -11.27 -17.87
N GLY A 234 6.68 -10.84 -19.06
CA GLY A 234 5.27 -10.95 -19.46
C GLY A 234 4.28 -10.44 -18.41
N ASP A 235 4.57 -9.31 -17.78
CA ASP A 235 3.82 -8.67 -16.68
C ASP A 235 3.75 -9.46 -15.37
N ILE A 236 4.44 -10.58 -15.23
CA ILE A 236 4.61 -11.27 -13.96
C ILE A 236 5.97 -10.98 -13.33
N TYR A 237 6.01 -10.96 -11.99
CA TYR A 237 7.28 -10.93 -11.24
C TYR A 237 7.63 -12.34 -10.81
N TYR A 238 8.92 -12.70 -10.88
CA TYR A 238 9.37 -13.98 -10.41
C TYR A 238 10.71 -13.91 -9.68
N PHE A 239 10.90 -14.86 -8.80
CA PHE A 239 12.12 -15.10 -8.05
C PHE A 239 12.42 -16.59 -8.03
N MET A 240 13.62 -16.96 -8.44
CA MET A 240 14.07 -18.35 -8.41
C MET A 240 14.55 -18.69 -7.00
N ILE A 241 13.74 -19.46 -6.27
CA ILE A 241 14.09 -19.90 -4.89
C ILE A 241 15.16 -20.98 -4.94
N LYS A 242 15.07 -21.90 -5.92
CA LYS A 242 16.01 -22.98 -6.13
C LYS A 242 16.12 -23.29 -7.63
N GLU A 243 17.34 -23.31 -8.14
CA GLU A 243 17.58 -23.75 -9.52
C GLU A 243 17.35 -25.25 -9.67
N GLY A 244 16.64 -25.63 -10.72
CA GLY A 244 16.48 -27.04 -11.08
C GLY A 244 17.63 -27.54 -11.94
N THR A 245 17.95 -28.83 -11.83
CA THR A 245 19.01 -29.52 -12.60
C THR A 245 18.46 -30.32 -13.78
N GLY A 246 17.14 -30.52 -13.83
CA GLY A 246 16.48 -31.23 -14.91
C GLY A 246 16.26 -30.40 -16.16
N ARG A 247 15.43 -30.90 -17.10
CA ARG A 247 15.11 -30.17 -18.33
C ARG A 247 14.30 -28.91 -18.05
N GLN A 248 14.39 -27.95 -18.97
CA GLN A 248 13.53 -26.77 -18.97
C GLN A 248 12.08 -27.17 -19.20
N VAL A 249 11.16 -26.58 -18.41
CA VAL A 249 9.73 -26.74 -18.61
C VAL A 249 9.28 -26.02 -19.87
N SER A 250 8.47 -26.68 -20.69
CA SER A 250 7.85 -26.08 -21.88
C SER A 250 6.41 -25.61 -21.58
N PRO A 251 5.93 -24.54 -22.21
CA PRO A 251 4.54 -24.08 -22.06
C PRO A 251 3.47 -25.14 -22.40
N ASN A 252 3.84 -26.14 -23.16
CA ASN A 252 2.93 -27.22 -23.58
C ASN A 252 2.96 -28.45 -22.66
N ASP A 253 3.81 -28.47 -21.65
CA ASP A 253 4.00 -29.61 -20.78
C ASP A 253 2.81 -29.84 -19.85
N THR A 254 2.69 -31.11 -19.42
CA THR A 254 1.98 -31.50 -18.23
C THR A 254 2.99 -31.53 -17.08
N VAL A 255 2.80 -30.66 -16.10
CA VAL A 255 3.73 -30.51 -14.94
C VAL A 255 3.17 -31.19 -13.71
N THR A 256 4.06 -31.81 -12.93
CA THR A 256 3.80 -32.32 -11.60
C THR A 256 4.53 -31.43 -10.59
N VAL A 257 3.77 -30.81 -9.69
CA VAL A 257 4.27 -29.74 -8.83
C VAL A 257 3.78 -29.87 -7.39
N PHE A 258 4.60 -29.43 -6.44
CA PHE A 258 4.11 -28.89 -5.18
C PHE A 258 3.91 -27.41 -5.32
N TYR A 259 2.83 -26.87 -4.76
CA TYR A 259 2.59 -25.43 -4.80
C TYR A 259 1.87 -24.93 -3.56
N LYS A 260 2.04 -23.64 -3.30
CA LYS A 260 1.27 -22.86 -2.34
C LYS A 260 0.85 -21.55 -2.99
N GLY A 261 -0.47 -21.33 -3.07
CA GLY A 261 -1.07 -20.12 -3.61
C GLY A 261 -1.67 -19.26 -2.49
N TYR A 262 -1.31 -17.99 -2.46
CA TYR A 262 -1.81 -17.02 -1.49
C TYR A 262 -1.99 -15.63 -2.10
N LEU A 263 -2.79 -14.78 -1.45
CA LEU A 263 -2.99 -13.40 -1.88
C LEU A 263 -1.78 -12.53 -1.51
N LEU A 264 -1.36 -11.63 -2.40
CA LEU A 264 -0.23 -10.71 -2.13
C LEU A 264 -0.51 -9.85 -0.90
N LYS A 265 -1.74 -9.32 -0.78
CA LYS A 265 -2.16 -8.32 0.20
C LYS A 265 -2.05 -8.76 1.66
N ASP A 266 -2.44 -9.99 1.97
CA ASP A 266 -2.59 -10.47 3.36
C ASP A 266 -1.97 -11.85 3.61
N LYS A 267 -1.32 -12.42 2.58
CA LYS A 267 -0.72 -13.76 2.63
C LYS A 267 -1.73 -14.89 2.91
N SER A 268 -3.04 -14.61 2.84
CA SER A 268 -4.05 -15.65 3.05
C SER A 268 -3.96 -16.73 1.98
N VAL A 269 -3.79 -17.96 2.43
CA VAL A 269 -3.64 -19.13 1.55
C VAL A 269 -5.00 -19.54 1.02
N PHE A 270 -5.15 -19.58 -0.30
CA PHE A 270 -6.38 -20.00 -0.94
C PHE A 270 -6.31 -21.45 -1.46
N ASP A 271 -5.11 -21.93 -1.80
CA ASP A 271 -4.91 -23.29 -2.30
C ASP A 271 -3.45 -23.74 -2.10
N GLU A 272 -3.24 -25.00 -1.78
CA GLU A 272 -1.91 -25.61 -1.63
C GLU A 272 -1.94 -27.14 -1.76
N THR A 273 -0.86 -27.71 -2.24
CA THR A 273 -0.58 -29.14 -2.10
C THR A 273 0.00 -29.42 -0.72
N LYS A 274 -0.30 -30.61 -0.17
CA LYS A 274 0.27 -31.06 1.12
C LYS A 274 1.24 -32.20 0.90
N ASP A 275 0.80 -33.44 1.09
CA ASP A 275 1.64 -34.63 1.10
C ASP A 275 1.98 -35.15 -0.29
N LYS A 276 1.20 -34.80 -1.30
CA LYS A 276 1.35 -35.28 -2.68
C LYS A 276 1.38 -34.14 -3.66
N PRO A 277 2.23 -34.19 -4.69
CA PRO A 277 2.21 -33.19 -5.75
C PRO A 277 0.97 -33.35 -6.62
N ALA A 278 0.55 -32.26 -7.25
CA ALA A 278 -0.54 -32.23 -8.19
C ALA A 278 -0.01 -32.17 -9.64
N THR A 279 -0.75 -32.75 -10.58
CA THR A 279 -0.35 -32.81 -11.99
C THR A 279 -1.35 -32.05 -12.85
N PHE A 280 -0.84 -31.13 -13.65
CA PHE A 280 -1.64 -30.23 -14.49
C PHE A 280 -1.05 -30.04 -15.88
N PRO A 281 -1.87 -30.11 -16.95
CA PRO A 281 -1.48 -29.57 -18.25
C PRO A 281 -1.39 -28.02 -18.16
N LEU A 282 -0.22 -27.44 -18.40
CA LEU A 282 -0.02 -25.99 -18.26
C LEU A 282 -1.00 -25.16 -19.07
N LYS A 283 -1.35 -25.60 -20.27
CA LYS A 283 -2.34 -24.94 -21.15
C LYS A 283 -3.72 -24.73 -20.52
N ARG A 284 -4.07 -25.48 -19.47
CA ARG A 284 -5.38 -25.40 -18.79
C ARG A 284 -5.35 -24.50 -17.56
N LEU A 285 -4.20 -23.99 -17.19
CA LEU A 285 -4.01 -23.13 -16.03
C LEU A 285 -4.12 -21.65 -16.41
N ILE A 286 -4.13 -20.79 -15.40
CA ILE A 286 -4.14 -19.33 -15.58
C ILE A 286 -2.89 -18.88 -16.31
N MET A 287 -3.00 -17.77 -17.06
CA MET A 287 -1.91 -17.24 -17.90
C MET A 287 -0.62 -17.03 -17.12
N GLY A 288 -0.71 -16.56 -15.89
CA GLY A 288 0.46 -16.36 -15.02
C GLY A 288 1.26 -17.65 -14.79
N TRP A 289 0.62 -18.81 -14.69
CA TRP A 289 1.29 -20.11 -14.62
C TRP A 289 1.91 -20.50 -15.96
N GLN A 290 1.20 -20.26 -17.07
CA GLN A 290 1.70 -20.58 -18.41
C GLN A 290 2.95 -19.77 -18.77
N ILE A 291 3.08 -18.55 -18.23
CA ILE A 291 4.27 -17.69 -18.40
C ILE A 291 5.35 -18.06 -17.39
N GLY A 292 4.99 -18.22 -16.11
CA GLY A 292 5.93 -18.30 -15.01
C GLY A 292 6.57 -19.67 -14.80
N VAL A 293 5.80 -20.75 -14.92
CA VAL A 293 6.33 -22.11 -14.68
C VAL A 293 7.39 -22.52 -15.69
N PRO A 294 7.28 -22.15 -16.99
CA PRO A 294 8.34 -22.40 -17.96
C PRO A 294 9.69 -21.71 -17.70
N LEU A 295 9.75 -20.74 -16.79
CA LEU A 295 11.03 -20.15 -16.36
C LEU A 295 11.84 -21.08 -15.47
N CYS A 296 11.19 -22.11 -14.88
CA CYS A 296 11.80 -23.06 -13.99
C CYS A 296 12.21 -24.36 -14.71
N LYS A 297 13.27 -24.99 -14.23
CA LYS A 297 13.65 -26.35 -14.64
C LYS A 297 13.07 -27.38 -13.66
N VAL A 298 12.93 -28.61 -14.11
CA VAL A 298 12.56 -29.74 -13.25
C VAL A 298 13.56 -29.87 -12.09
N GLY A 299 13.03 -30.05 -10.88
CA GLY A 299 13.78 -30.05 -9.62
C GLY A 299 14.01 -28.66 -9.02
N GLY A 300 13.55 -27.60 -9.70
CA GLY A 300 13.64 -26.23 -9.24
C GLY A 300 12.41 -25.77 -8.49
N LYS A 301 12.54 -24.62 -7.80
CA LYS A 301 11.46 -23.94 -7.10
C LYS A 301 11.44 -22.46 -7.45
N ILE A 302 10.30 -21.97 -7.87
CA ILE A 302 10.07 -20.58 -8.31
C ILE A 302 8.94 -19.95 -7.50
N LYS A 303 9.07 -18.68 -7.21
CA LYS A 303 7.98 -17.84 -6.72
C LYS A 303 7.56 -16.89 -7.82
N ILE A 304 6.26 -16.82 -8.08
CA ILE A 304 5.69 -15.94 -9.09
C ILE A 304 4.60 -15.08 -8.48
N ILE A 305 4.53 -13.82 -8.90
CA ILE A 305 3.50 -12.85 -8.53
C ILE A 305 2.76 -12.50 -9.79
N ILE A 306 1.47 -12.77 -9.79
CA ILE A 306 0.60 -12.76 -10.96
C ILE A 306 -0.44 -11.66 -10.79
N PRO A 307 -0.45 -10.62 -11.64
CA PRO A 307 -1.53 -9.65 -11.71
C PRO A 307 -2.87 -10.32 -12.02
N SER A 308 -3.97 -9.71 -11.63
CA SER A 308 -5.29 -10.33 -11.73
C SER A 308 -5.70 -10.66 -13.17
N ASN A 309 -5.32 -9.83 -14.13
CA ASN A 309 -5.60 -10.05 -15.57
C ASN A 309 -4.94 -11.33 -16.13
N LEU A 310 -3.86 -11.79 -15.52
CA LEU A 310 -3.18 -13.05 -15.84
C LEU A 310 -3.59 -14.19 -14.86
N GLY A 311 -4.43 -13.87 -13.88
CA GLY A 311 -5.02 -14.77 -12.91
C GLY A 311 -6.52 -15.02 -13.18
N TYR A 312 -7.35 -14.65 -12.22
CA TYR A 312 -8.80 -14.86 -12.31
C TYR A 312 -9.59 -13.59 -12.65
N SER A 313 -8.96 -12.41 -12.72
CA SER A 313 -9.60 -11.13 -13.02
C SER A 313 -10.82 -10.86 -12.11
N ILE A 314 -11.93 -10.43 -12.71
CA ILE A 314 -13.20 -10.24 -12.01
C ILE A 314 -13.95 -11.57 -11.71
N ARG A 315 -13.50 -12.68 -12.29
CA ARG A 315 -14.11 -13.99 -12.10
C ARG A 315 -13.46 -14.69 -10.93
N THR A 316 -14.19 -14.83 -9.84
CA THR A 316 -13.71 -15.65 -8.73
C THR A 316 -14.21 -17.09 -8.88
N ARG A 317 -13.32 -18.06 -8.70
CA ARG A 317 -13.68 -19.49 -8.59
C ARG A 317 -13.76 -19.96 -7.14
N SER A 318 -13.42 -19.11 -6.21
CA SER A 318 -13.38 -19.42 -4.78
C SER A 318 -13.70 -18.16 -3.98
N ALA A 319 -14.51 -18.33 -2.93
CA ALA A 319 -14.75 -17.25 -1.96
C ALA A 319 -13.47 -16.74 -1.28
N LYS A 320 -12.37 -17.51 -1.34
CA LYS A 320 -11.06 -17.14 -0.81
C LYS A 320 -10.29 -16.19 -1.71
N ILE A 321 -10.69 -16.00 -2.98
CA ILE A 321 -10.04 -15.14 -3.95
C ILE A 321 -11.01 -14.04 -4.35
N PRO A 322 -10.93 -12.86 -3.76
CA PRO A 322 -11.72 -11.70 -4.19
C PRO A 322 -11.50 -11.34 -5.66
N PRO A 323 -12.44 -10.65 -6.32
CA PRO A 323 -12.22 -10.11 -7.65
C PRO A 323 -10.94 -9.24 -7.71
N ASN A 324 -10.24 -9.28 -8.84
CA ASN A 324 -9.04 -8.49 -9.11
C ASN A 324 -7.93 -8.66 -8.03
N SER A 325 -7.73 -9.89 -7.55
CA SER A 325 -6.68 -10.20 -6.59
C SER A 325 -5.36 -10.50 -7.29
N ILE A 326 -4.26 -9.94 -6.76
CA ILE A 326 -2.91 -10.34 -7.12
C ILE A 326 -2.59 -11.65 -6.41
N LEU A 327 -2.17 -12.64 -7.18
CA LEU A 327 -1.88 -13.97 -6.70
C LEU A 327 -0.38 -14.19 -6.57
N VAL A 328 0.03 -14.84 -5.50
CA VAL A 328 1.41 -15.30 -5.33
C VAL A 328 1.41 -16.81 -5.27
N PHE A 329 2.29 -17.43 -6.05
CA PHE A 329 2.51 -18.87 -6.00
C PHE A 329 3.98 -19.18 -5.74
N GLU A 330 4.22 -20.07 -4.82
CA GLU A 330 5.48 -20.77 -4.68
C GLU A 330 5.30 -22.16 -5.28
N ILE A 331 6.10 -22.51 -6.30
CA ILE A 331 5.91 -23.70 -7.11
C ILE A 331 7.25 -24.47 -7.16
N GLU A 332 7.22 -25.72 -6.74
CA GLU A 332 8.33 -26.66 -6.91
C GLU A 332 7.98 -27.65 -8.00
N VAL A 333 8.77 -27.65 -9.06
CA VAL A 333 8.55 -28.53 -10.22
C VAL A 333 9.20 -29.90 -9.97
N VAL A 334 8.38 -30.90 -9.73
CA VAL A 334 8.86 -32.29 -9.50
C VAL A 334 9.13 -33.01 -10.81
N ASP A 335 8.22 -32.86 -11.79
CA ASP A 335 8.32 -33.49 -13.10
C ASP A 335 7.63 -32.64 -14.17
N ALA A 336 8.02 -32.84 -15.43
CA ALA A 336 7.37 -32.20 -16.57
C ALA A 336 7.44 -33.13 -17.79
N LYS A 337 6.28 -33.42 -18.38
CA LYS A 337 6.15 -34.32 -19.54
C LYS A 337 5.63 -33.54 -20.74
N ALA A 338 6.25 -33.78 -21.90
CA ALA A 338 5.74 -33.27 -23.18
C ALA A 338 4.31 -33.82 -23.42
N PRO A 339 3.46 -33.08 -24.15
CA PRO A 339 2.15 -33.59 -24.55
C PRO A 339 2.31 -34.87 -25.37
N GLN A 340 1.50 -35.85 -25.05
CA GLN A 340 1.38 -37.07 -25.89
C GLN A 340 0.62 -36.75 -27.17
#